data_94458da51491cf0eb978e04633ef0c9d
#
_entry.id   94458da51491cf0eb978e04633ef0c9d
#
_cell.length_a   1.000
_cell.length_b   1.000
_cell.length_c   1.000
_cell.angle_alpha   90.00
_cell.angle_beta   90.00
_cell.angle_gamma   90.00
#
_symmetry.space_group_name_H-M   'P 1'
#
loop_
_entity.id
_entity.type
_entity.pdbx_description
1 polymer ?
#
loop_
_entity_poly.entity_id
_entity_poly.type
_entity_poly.pdbx_seq_one_letter_code
_entity_poly.pdbx_strand_id
1 'polypeptide(L)'
;MRAPAAATGLPRWIYVPAVIGALLVMLPLVGMLNTIDWTNFFGLITSESALIALQLSLKTAFASMVACVILGVPMAVVLARGSLPGLAIWRSVILLPLVLPPVVGGIALLYTFGRQGLIGRQLDVLGIHIAFTTAAVVLAQTFVALPYLVVSLEAAMRLHGNRYESVAATLGAAPTTVLRRVTLPLLIPAVISGAVLSFARALGEFGATLTFAGSLQGRTRTLPLEIYLQRETDPEGAVALSLLLVVIAIVVMVATRRRLPGAPW
;
A
#
# COMPACT_ATOMS: atom_id res chain seq x y z
N MET A 1 4.74 32.66 43.54
CA MET A 1 5.53 32.71 42.29
C MET A 1 4.86 31.82 41.26
N ARG A 2 4.21 32.41 40.26
CA ARG A 2 3.63 31.67 39.10
C ARG A 2 4.78 31.36 38.13
N ALA A 3 5.07 30.11 37.86
CA ALA A 3 6.01 29.70 36.82
C ALA A 3 5.54 30.30 35.48
N PRO A 4 6.43 30.90 34.66
CA PRO A 4 6.07 31.43 33.37
C PRO A 4 5.53 30.26 32.50
N ALA A 5 4.35 30.44 31.92
CA ALA A 5 3.79 29.52 30.95
C ALA A 5 4.82 29.37 29.81
N ALA A 6 5.39 28.18 29.67
CA ALA A 6 6.30 27.88 28.58
C ALA A 6 5.60 28.21 27.27
N ALA A 7 6.21 29.03 26.42
CA ALA A 7 5.70 29.36 25.11
C ALA A 7 5.67 28.09 24.27
N THR A 8 4.50 27.45 24.13
CA THR A 8 4.28 26.21 23.37
C THR A 8 4.15 26.44 21.87
N GLY A 9 4.57 27.64 21.38
CA GLY A 9 4.52 27.98 19.96
C GLY A 9 5.73 27.48 19.18
N LEU A 10 5.49 26.94 17.98
CA LEU A 10 6.56 26.57 17.06
C LEU A 10 7.38 27.81 16.65
N PRO A 11 8.73 27.69 16.52
CA PRO A 11 9.56 28.77 16.02
C PRO A 11 9.13 29.18 14.59
N ARG A 12 9.05 30.48 14.32
CA ARG A 12 8.56 31.00 13.03
C ARG A 12 9.35 30.52 11.82
N TRP A 13 10.64 30.27 11.96
CA TRP A 13 11.49 29.81 10.87
C TRP A 13 11.08 28.44 10.32
N ILE A 14 10.43 27.56 11.13
CA ILE A 14 10.01 26.22 10.70
C ILE A 14 8.89 26.27 9.64
N TYR A 15 8.14 27.38 9.56
CA TYR A 15 7.10 27.53 8.55
C TYR A 15 7.66 27.69 7.14
N VAL A 16 8.88 28.24 6.99
CA VAL A 16 9.51 28.45 5.67
C VAL A 16 9.76 27.11 4.98
N PRO A 17 10.54 26.16 5.53
CA PRO A 17 10.72 24.85 4.90
C PRO A 17 9.40 24.05 4.80
N ALA A 18 8.45 24.21 5.73
CA ALA A 18 7.16 23.56 5.66
C ALA A 18 6.33 24.05 4.46
N VAL A 19 6.30 25.36 4.20
CA VAL A 19 5.62 25.94 3.03
C VAL A 19 6.30 25.52 1.74
N ILE A 20 7.64 25.54 1.68
CA ILE A 20 8.39 25.06 0.49
C ILE A 20 8.06 23.60 0.20
N GLY A 21 8.04 22.73 1.23
CA GLY A 21 7.67 21.33 1.09
C GLY A 21 6.23 21.15 0.61
N ALA A 22 5.29 21.94 1.16
CA ALA A 22 3.88 21.93 0.71
C ALA A 22 3.75 22.37 -0.76
N LEU A 23 4.44 23.44 -1.16
CA LEU A 23 4.45 23.92 -2.55
C LEU A 23 5.05 22.87 -3.50
N LEU A 24 6.14 22.21 -3.12
CA LEU A 24 6.73 21.13 -3.92
C LEU A 24 5.74 20.01 -4.25
N VAL A 25 4.86 19.68 -3.32
CA VAL A 25 3.82 18.65 -3.52
C VAL A 25 2.62 19.19 -4.30
N MET A 26 2.23 20.45 -4.04
CA MET A 26 1.02 21.02 -4.64
C MET A 26 1.23 21.50 -6.08
N LEU A 27 2.38 22.09 -6.40
CA LEU A 27 2.65 22.65 -7.73
C LEU A 27 2.49 21.66 -8.89
N PRO A 28 3.00 20.41 -8.82
CA PRO A 28 2.77 19.43 -9.88
C PRO A 28 1.29 19.09 -10.07
N LEU A 29 0.50 19.02 -8.98
CA LEU A 29 -0.94 18.77 -9.06
C LEU A 29 -1.68 19.94 -9.72
N VAL A 30 -1.32 21.17 -9.36
CA VAL A 30 -1.86 22.38 -10.01
C VAL A 30 -1.46 22.43 -11.50
N GLY A 31 -0.20 22.08 -11.83
CA GLY A 31 0.26 21.96 -13.21
C GLY A 31 -0.59 20.98 -14.02
N MET A 32 -0.87 19.81 -13.45
CA MET A 32 -1.73 18.81 -14.06
C MET A 32 -3.16 19.32 -14.29
N LEU A 33 -3.75 20.03 -13.32
CA LEU A 33 -5.09 20.62 -13.45
C LEU A 33 -5.18 21.68 -14.54
N ASN A 34 -4.11 22.44 -14.79
CA ASN A 34 -4.03 23.44 -15.85
C ASN A 34 -3.87 22.82 -17.26
N THR A 35 -3.40 21.57 -17.35
CA THR A 35 -3.18 20.88 -18.64
C THR A 35 -4.42 20.11 -19.12
N ILE A 36 -5.41 19.91 -18.25
CA ILE A 36 -6.61 19.13 -18.57
C ILE A 36 -7.51 19.90 -19.54
N ASP A 37 -7.93 19.22 -20.60
CA ASP A 37 -9.08 19.64 -21.40
C ASP A 37 -10.39 19.25 -20.66
N TRP A 38 -10.94 20.21 -19.94
CA TRP A 38 -12.18 20.03 -19.18
C TRP A 38 -13.41 19.77 -20.03
N THR A 39 -13.38 20.10 -21.34
CA THR A 39 -14.51 19.88 -22.26
C THR A 39 -14.67 18.39 -22.57
N ASN A 40 -13.57 17.67 -22.73
CA ASN A 40 -13.52 16.24 -23.05
C ASN A 40 -13.25 15.35 -21.83
N PHE A 41 -13.00 15.93 -20.67
CA PHE A 41 -12.58 15.20 -19.47
C PHE A 41 -13.44 13.98 -19.14
N PHE A 42 -14.77 14.16 -19.11
CA PHE A 42 -15.69 13.06 -18.82
C PHE A 42 -15.66 11.96 -19.89
N GLY A 43 -15.52 12.32 -21.16
CA GLY A 43 -15.38 11.35 -22.25
C GLY A 43 -14.10 10.51 -22.10
N LEU A 44 -13.00 11.15 -21.75
CA LEU A 44 -11.69 10.49 -21.56
C LEU A 44 -11.70 9.49 -20.39
N ILE A 45 -12.23 9.89 -19.22
CA ILE A 45 -12.25 9.02 -18.02
C ILE A 45 -13.31 7.92 -18.10
N THR A 46 -14.31 8.04 -18.99
CA THR A 46 -15.35 7.02 -19.21
C THR A 46 -15.13 6.20 -20.47
N SER A 47 -13.99 6.36 -21.14
CA SER A 47 -13.63 5.50 -22.26
C SER A 47 -13.60 4.03 -21.85
N GLU A 48 -13.89 3.12 -22.77
CA GLU A 48 -13.95 1.69 -22.47
C GLU A 48 -12.64 1.17 -21.85
N SER A 49 -11.49 1.57 -22.41
CA SER A 49 -10.18 1.18 -21.89
C SER A 49 -9.94 1.70 -20.46
N ALA A 50 -10.34 2.95 -20.18
CA ALA A 50 -10.21 3.58 -18.87
C ALA A 50 -11.05 2.85 -17.81
N LEU A 51 -12.31 2.55 -18.11
CA LEU A 51 -13.21 1.86 -17.19
C LEU A 51 -12.76 0.43 -16.90
N ILE A 52 -12.30 -0.30 -17.93
CA ILE A 52 -11.74 -1.65 -17.76
C ILE A 52 -10.51 -1.61 -16.88
N ALA A 53 -9.57 -0.69 -17.12
CA ALA A 53 -8.36 -0.54 -16.35
C ALA A 53 -8.64 -0.10 -14.90
N LEU A 54 -9.58 0.82 -14.70
CA LEU A 54 -10.02 1.26 -13.37
C LEU A 54 -10.64 0.12 -12.56
N GLN A 55 -11.57 -0.62 -13.17
CA GLN A 55 -12.21 -1.76 -12.52
C GLN A 55 -11.20 -2.83 -12.11
N LEU A 56 -10.25 -3.13 -12.99
CA LEU A 56 -9.18 -4.08 -12.72
C LEU A 56 -8.30 -3.58 -11.56
N SER A 57 -7.88 -2.31 -11.59
CA SER A 57 -7.07 -1.70 -10.53
C SER A 57 -7.75 -1.78 -9.16
N LEU A 58 -9.02 -1.42 -9.07
CA LEU A 58 -9.75 -1.46 -7.81
C LEU A 58 -9.90 -2.89 -7.29
N LYS A 59 -10.23 -3.86 -8.17
CA LYS A 59 -10.35 -5.28 -7.80
C LYS A 59 -9.03 -5.86 -7.31
N THR A 60 -7.94 -5.64 -8.05
CA THR A 60 -6.63 -6.19 -7.71
C THR A 60 -6.03 -5.53 -6.49
N ALA A 61 -6.14 -4.20 -6.35
CA ALA A 61 -5.67 -3.49 -5.15
C ALA A 61 -6.45 -3.90 -3.89
N PHE A 62 -7.78 -4.12 -4.01
CA PHE A 62 -8.57 -4.64 -2.90
C PHE A 62 -8.17 -6.07 -2.52
N ALA A 63 -8.01 -6.97 -3.49
CA ALA A 63 -7.54 -8.33 -3.26
C ALA A 63 -6.14 -8.34 -2.63
N SER A 64 -5.25 -7.49 -3.11
CA SER A 64 -3.91 -7.30 -2.55
C SER A 64 -3.94 -6.78 -1.11
N MET A 65 -4.79 -5.79 -0.81
CA MET A 65 -5.01 -5.30 0.56
C MET A 65 -5.47 -6.43 1.50
N VAL A 66 -6.42 -7.25 1.07
CA VAL A 66 -6.89 -8.40 1.86
C VAL A 66 -5.74 -9.40 2.09
N ALA A 67 -4.96 -9.71 1.06
CA ALA A 67 -3.78 -10.56 1.19
C ALA A 67 -2.74 -9.96 2.15
N CYS A 68 -2.49 -8.64 2.07
CA CYS A 68 -1.62 -7.94 3.01
C CYS A 68 -2.12 -8.07 4.45
N VAL A 69 -3.42 -7.94 4.71
CA VAL A 69 -3.98 -8.10 6.07
C VAL A 69 -3.81 -9.53 6.57
N ILE A 70 -4.15 -10.53 5.74
CA ILE A 70 -4.06 -11.95 6.12
C ILE A 70 -2.62 -12.35 6.44
N LEU A 71 -1.64 -11.90 5.65
CA LEU A 71 -0.24 -12.26 5.81
C LEU A 71 0.50 -11.30 6.76
N GLY A 72 0.24 -10.01 6.65
CA GLY A 72 0.99 -8.96 7.35
C GLY A 72 0.64 -8.84 8.82
N VAL A 73 -0.62 -9.10 9.23
CA VAL A 73 -0.99 -9.07 10.64
C VAL A 73 -0.22 -10.12 11.45
N PRO A 74 -0.21 -11.42 11.07
CA PRO A 74 0.61 -12.41 11.77
C PRO A 74 2.11 -12.07 11.73
N MET A 75 2.62 -11.60 10.58
CA MET A 75 4.02 -11.21 10.45
C MET A 75 4.38 -10.07 11.41
N ALA A 76 3.56 -9.03 11.50
CA ALA A 76 3.79 -7.91 12.41
C ALA A 76 3.76 -8.34 13.89
N VAL A 77 2.82 -9.23 14.26
CA VAL A 77 2.75 -9.80 15.62
C VAL A 77 4.02 -10.58 15.95
N VAL A 78 4.49 -11.43 15.05
CA VAL A 78 5.73 -12.21 15.23
C VAL A 78 6.95 -11.28 15.35
N LEU A 79 7.05 -10.24 14.50
CA LEU A 79 8.17 -9.29 14.55
C LEU A 79 8.17 -8.43 15.83
N ALA A 80 6.99 -8.10 16.36
CA ALA A 80 6.87 -7.23 17.53
C ALA A 80 6.96 -8.00 18.87
N ARG A 81 6.51 -9.25 18.92
CA ARG A 81 6.36 -10.04 20.16
C ARG A 81 7.11 -11.38 20.15
N GLY A 82 7.53 -11.83 18.99
CA GLY A 82 8.22 -13.11 18.84
C GLY A 82 9.63 -13.11 19.46
N SER A 83 10.07 -14.28 19.88
CA SER A 83 11.42 -14.54 20.41
C SER A 83 12.26 -15.41 19.47
N LEU A 84 11.96 -15.38 18.16
CA LEU A 84 12.65 -16.20 17.16
C LEU A 84 14.11 -15.76 17.00
N PRO A 85 15.08 -16.72 16.91
CA PRO A 85 16.45 -16.39 16.59
C PRO A 85 16.52 -15.74 15.19
N GLY A 86 17.38 -14.72 15.05
CA GLY A 86 17.54 -14.03 13.77
C GLY A 86 16.38 -13.09 13.37
N LEU A 87 15.52 -12.68 14.33
CA LEU A 87 14.36 -11.82 14.06
C LEU A 87 14.73 -10.52 13.32
N ALA A 88 15.92 -9.96 13.59
CA ALA A 88 16.44 -8.79 12.89
C ALA A 88 16.64 -9.05 11.39
N ILE A 89 17.12 -10.22 11.02
CA ILE A 89 17.32 -10.64 9.62
C ILE A 89 15.93 -10.81 8.94
N TRP A 90 15.01 -11.52 9.59
CA TRP A 90 13.64 -11.69 9.10
C TRP A 90 12.95 -10.34 8.86
N ARG A 91 13.10 -9.41 9.80
CA ARG A 91 12.59 -8.05 9.66
C ARG A 91 13.18 -7.36 8.42
N SER A 92 14.50 -7.43 8.24
CA SER A 92 15.17 -6.82 7.09
C SER A 92 14.67 -7.41 5.76
N VAL A 93 14.49 -8.74 5.70
CA VAL A 93 13.96 -9.42 4.50
C VAL A 93 12.52 -9.02 4.21
N ILE A 94 11.66 -8.96 5.24
CA ILE A 94 10.25 -8.54 5.07
C ILE A 94 10.13 -7.09 4.61
N LEU A 95 11.04 -6.22 5.04
CA LEU A 95 11.05 -4.81 4.68
C LEU A 95 11.84 -4.52 3.39
N LEU A 96 12.53 -5.51 2.83
CA LEU A 96 13.31 -5.36 1.61
C LEU A 96 12.53 -4.73 0.44
N PRO A 97 11.25 -5.09 0.18
CA PRO A 97 10.48 -4.48 -0.90
C PRO A 97 10.28 -2.96 -0.80
N LEU A 98 10.46 -2.34 0.39
CA LEU A 98 10.43 -0.88 0.54
C LEU A 98 11.61 -0.18 -0.12
N VAL A 99 12.75 -0.86 -0.18
CA VAL A 99 14.02 -0.31 -0.68
C VAL A 99 14.29 -0.74 -2.12
N LEU A 100 13.77 -1.90 -2.52
CA LEU A 100 13.95 -2.42 -3.87
C LEU A 100 13.22 -1.54 -4.90
N PRO A 101 13.89 -1.18 -6.02
CA PRO A 101 13.18 -0.62 -7.16
C PRO A 101 12.04 -1.57 -7.59
N PRO A 102 10.82 -1.06 -7.85
CA PRO A 102 9.67 -1.92 -8.16
C PRO A 102 9.91 -2.88 -9.33
N VAL A 103 10.63 -2.44 -10.36
CA VAL A 103 11.02 -3.27 -11.51
C VAL A 103 11.85 -4.48 -11.07
N VAL A 104 12.81 -4.28 -10.15
CA VAL A 104 13.66 -5.37 -9.62
C VAL A 104 12.82 -6.38 -8.85
N GLY A 105 11.86 -5.89 -8.05
CA GLY A 105 10.88 -6.75 -7.37
C GLY A 105 10.06 -7.59 -8.34
N GLY A 106 9.59 -6.99 -9.43
CA GLY A 106 8.86 -7.69 -10.49
C GLY A 106 9.70 -8.75 -11.21
N ILE A 107 10.97 -8.46 -11.48
CA ILE A 107 11.93 -9.43 -12.05
C ILE A 107 12.13 -10.60 -11.07
N ALA A 108 12.32 -10.33 -9.78
CA ALA A 108 12.45 -11.38 -8.76
C ALA A 108 11.20 -12.28 -8.70
N LEU A 109 10.00 -11.69 -8.78
CA LEU A 109 8.75 -12.44 -8.86
C LEU A 109 8.67 -13.28 -10.15
N LEU A 110 9.12 -12.74 -11.28
CA LEU A 110 9.13 -13.46 -12.55
C LEU A 110 10.08 -14.68 -12.52
N TYR A 111 11.27 -14.53 -11.94
CA TYR A 111 12.21 -15.66 -11.77
C TYR A 111 11.76 -16.66 -10.71
N THR A 112 10.84 -16.29 -9.82
CA THR A 112 10.28 -17.20 -8.82
C THR A 112 9.03 -17.90 -9.35
N PHE A 113 8.05 -17.15 -9.87
CA PHE A 113 6.72 -17.65 -10.21
C PHE A 113 6.43 -17.70 -11.72
N GLY A 114 7.37 -17.26 -12.57
CA GLY A 114 7.29 -17.42 -14.03
C GLY A 114 7.40 -18.89 -14.43
N ARG A 115 6.97 -19.27 -15.62
CA ARG A 115 6.95 -20.68 -16.10
C ARG A 115 8.27 -21.42 -15.94
N GLN A 116 9.40 -20.74 -16.11
CA GLN A 116 10.73 -21.30 -15.92
C GLN A 116 11.35 -20.94 -14.56
N GLY A 117 10.57 -20.31 -13.67
CA GLY A 117 11.01 -19.86 -12.36
C GLY A 117 11.12 -21.00 -11.34
N LEU A 118 11.69 -20.67 -10.17
CA LEU A 118 11.99 -21.62 -9.10
C LEU A 118 10.75 -22.42 -8.65
N ILE A 119 9.63 -21.75 -8.44
CA ILE A 119 8.35 -22.38 -8.04
C ILE A 119 7.43 -22.54 -9.27
N GLY A 120 7.53 -21.63 -10.23
CA GLY A 120 6.68 -21.61 -11.40
C GLY A 120 6.77 -22.88 -12.24
N ARG A 121 7.96 -23.50 -12.35
CA ARG A 121 8.14 -24.78 -13.06
C ARG A 121 7.32 -25.91 -12.44
N GLN A 122 7.27 -26.01 -11.11
CA GLN A 122 6.48 -27.03 -10.43
C GLN A 122 4.97 -26.78 -10.59
N LEU A 123 4.56 -25.51 -10.56
CA LEU A 123 3.17 -25.13 -10.80
C LEU A 123 2.74 -25.36 -12.26
N ASP A 124 3.65 -25.17 -13.21
CA ASP A 124 3.40 -25.41 -14.64
C ASP A 124 3.07 -26.89 -14.92
N VAL A 125 3.74 -27.83 -14.24
CA VAL A 125 3.42 -29.27 -14.32
C VAL A 125 2.00 -29.58 -13.82
N LEU A 126 1.49 -28.77 -12.88
CA LEU A 126 0.12 -28.87 -12.37
C LEU A 126 -0.91 -28.09 -13.21
N GLY A 127 -0.47 -27.48 -14.32
CA GLY A 127 -1.31 -26.64 -15.18
C GLY A 127 -1.61 -25.25 -14.59
N ILE A 128 -0.90 -24.84 -13.53
CA ILE A 128 -1.11 -23.55 -12.86
C ILE A 128 -0.08 -22.54 -13.37
N HIS A 129 -0.58 -21.53 -14.10
CA HIS A 129 0.24 -20.43 -14.62
C HIS A 129 -0.07 -19.15 -13.86
N ILE A 130 0.92 -18.58 -13.15
CA ILE A 130 0.75 -17.34 -12.38
C ILE A 130 1.14 -16.13 -13.23
N ALA A 131 2.34 -16.11 -13.81
CA ALA A 131 2.82 -14.97 -14.59
C ALA A 131 1.86 -14.59 -15.73
N PHE A 132 1.76 -13.30 -16.03
CA PHE A 132 0.88 -12.73 -17.06
C PHE A 132 -0.62 -12.97 -16.83
N THR A 133 -1.03 -13.12 -15.56
CA THR A 133 -2.43 -13.27 -15.15
C THR A 133 -2.82 -12.17 -14.14
N THR A 134 -4.12 -12.02 -13.89
CA THR A 134 -4.63 -11.13 -12.82
C THR A 134 -4.08 -11.53 -11.43
N ALA A 135 -3.84 -12.82 -11.20
CA ALA A 135 -3.19 -13.31 -9.97
C ALA A 135 -1.75 -12.77 -9.83
N ALA A 136 -1.01 -12.66 -10.94
CA ALA A 136 0.32 -12.03 -10.93
C ALA A 136 0.25 -10.55 -10.54
N VAL A 137 -0.78 -9.82 -11.00
CA VAL A 137 -1.00 -8.42 -10.59
C VAL A 137 -1.21 -8.35 -9.08
N VAL A 138 -2.10 -9.16 -8.52
CA VAL A 138 -2.37 -9.20 -7.07
C VAL A 138 -1.11 -9.57 -6.29
N LEU A 139 -0.34 -10.55 -6.76
CA LEU A 139 0.90 -10.97 -6.10
C LEU A 139 1.97 -9.87 -6.13
N ALA A 140 2.16 -9.19 -7.27
CA ALA A 140 3.08 -8.06 -7.39
C ALA A 140 2.70 -6.91 -6.45
N GLN A 141 1.43 -6.52 -6.47
CA GLN A 141 0.88 -5.49 -5.59
C GLN A 141 1.02 -5.87 -4.12
N THR A 142 0.73 -7.12 -3.75
CA THR A 142 0.89 -7.62 -2.38
C THR A 142 2.35 -7.58 -1.94
N PHE A 143 3.28 -8.04 -2.77
CA PHE A 143 4.70 -8.03 -2.48
C PHE A 143 5.22 -6.63 -2.14
N VAL A 144 4.79 -5.62 -2.90
CA VAL A 144 5.24 -4.24 -2.70
C VAL A 144 4.48 -3.54 -1.56
N ALA A 145 3.21 -3.89 -1.33
CA ALA A 145 2.36 -3.22 -0.34
C ALA A 145 2.45 -3.83 1.07
N LEU A 146 2.81 -5.10 1.20
CA LEU A 146 2.87 -5.83 2.46
C LEU A 146 3.73 -5.16 3.55
N PRO A 147 4.95 -4.67 3.26
CA PRO A 147 5.78 -4.01 4.25
C PRO A 147 5.13 -2.77 4.89
N TYR A 148 4.32 -2.03 4.13
CA TYR A 148 3.62 -0.84 4.65
C TYR A 148 2.66 -1.18 5.78
N LEU A 149 1.89 -2.27 5.63
CA LEU A 149 1.03 -2.78 6.68
C LEU A 149 1.85 -3.26 7.89
N VAL A 150 2.89 -4.05 7.64
CA VAL A 150 3.74 -4.62 8.71
C VAL A 150 4.37 -3.52 9.55
N VAL A 151 4.98 -2.49 8.93
CA VAL A 151 5.59 -1.36 9.64
C VAL A 151 4.55 -0.58 10.44
N SER A 152 3.38 -0.32 9.87
CA SER A 152 2.30 0.40 10.55
C SER A 152 1.85 -0.34 11.81
N LEU A 153 1.66 -1.65 11.73
CA LEU A 153 1.25 -2.47 12.86
C LEU A 153 2.35 -2.63 13.91
N GLU A 154 3.60 -2.84 13.48
CA GLU A 154 4.73 -2.94 14.40
C GLU A 154 4.91 -1.65 15.20
N ALA A 155 4.78 -0.49 14.56
CA ALA A 155 4.83 0.81 15.24
C ALA A 155 3.70 0.95 16.27
N ALA A 156 2.48 0.59 15.92
CA ALA A 156 1.33 0.61 16.83
C ALA A 156 1.55 -0.32 18.03
N MET A 157 2.07 -1.54 17.82
CA MET A 157 2.35 -2.49 18.90
C MET A 157 3.44 -2.00 19.85
N ARG A 158 4.45 -1.32 19.32
CA ARG A 158 5.52 -0.71 20.16
C ARG A 158 4.97 0.43 21.02
N LEU A 159 4.07 1.26 20.47
CA LEU A 159 3.44 2.37 21.21
C LEU A 159 2.54 1.88 22.36
N HIS A 160 1.78 0.81 22.17
CA HIS A 160 0.90 0.24 23.21
C HIS A 160 1.67 -0.53 24.28
N GLY A 161 2.92 -0.94 24.02
CA GLY A 161 3.71 -1.79 24.92
C GLY A 161 3.04 -3.15 25.17
N ASN A 162 3.44 -3.84 26.26
CA ASN A 162 2.95 -5.19 26.61
C ASN A 162 2.00 -5.18 27.83
N ARG A 163 1.64 -4.01 28.34
CA ARG A 163 0.96 -3.89 29.63
C ARG A 163 -0.32 -4.70 29.72
N TYR A 164 -1.18 -4.58 28.74
CA TYR A 164 -2.48 -5.28 28.73
C TYR A 164 -2.32 -6.78 28.56
N GLU A 165 -1.38 -7.21 27.72
CA GLU A 165 -1.06 -8.61 27.48
C GLU A 165 -0.50 -9.27 28.75
N SER A 166 0.40 -8.56 29.48
CA SER A 166 0.98 -9.03 30.73
C SER A 166 -0.08 -9.16 31.83
N VAL A 167 -0.99 -8.19 31.97
CA VAL A 167 -2.10 -8.29 32.93
C VAL A 167 -3.01 -9.47 32.62
N ALA A 168 -3.37 -9.69 31.37
CA ALA A 168 -4.19 -10.84 30.97
C ALA A 168 -3.48 -12.18 31.28
N ALA A 169 -2.16 -12.24 31.05
CA ALA A 169 -1.36 -13.43 31.37
C ALA A 169 -1.29 -13.70 32.87
N THR A 170 -1.15 -12.66 33.72
CA THR A 170 -1.16 -12.82 35.19
C THR A 170 -2.51 -13.30 35.73
N LEU A 171 -3.61 -13.02 35.01
CA LEU A 171 -4.95 -13.54 35.28
C LEU A 171 -5.17 -14.96 34.75
N GLY A 172 -4.13 -15.62 34.25
CA GLY A 172 -4.19 -17.01 33.76
C GLY A 172 -4.74 -17.16 32.33
N ALA A 173 -4.83 -16.08 31.55
CA ALA A 173 -5.30 -16.20 30.17
C ALA A 173 -4.27 -16.93 29.29
N ALA A 174 -4.71 -17.94 28.53
CA ALA A 174 -3.89 -18.64 27.57
C ALA A 174 -3.42 -17.69 26.42
N PRO A 175 -2.24 -17.90 25.81
CA PRO A 175 -1.68 -17.03 24.77
C PRO A 175 -2.65 -16.76 23.62
N THR A 176 -3.43 -17.75 23.19
CA THR A 176 -4.45 -17.59 22.14
C THR A 176 -5.60 -16.67 22.58
N THR A 177 -5.96 -16.70 23.86
CA THR A 177 -6.99 -15.83 24.44
C THR A 177 -6.47 -14.39 24.50
N VAL A 178 -5.23 -14.20 24.96
CA VAL A 178 -4.58 -12.88 24.96
C VAL A 178 -4.54 -12.31 23.55
N LEU A 179 -4.06 -13.09 22.56
CA LEU A 179 -4.01 -12.65 21.17
C LEU A 179 -5.38 -12.22 20.64
N ARG A 180 -6.41 -13.06 20.81
CA ARG A 180 -7.74 -12.83 20.23
C ARG A 180 -8.54 -11.76 20.95
N ARG A 181 -8.46 -11.69 22.30
CA ARG A 181 -9.32 -10.82 23.12
C ARG A 181 -8.65 -9.53 23.58
N VAL A 182 -7.33 -9.46 23.51
CA VAL A 182 -6.56 -8.27 23.94
C VAL A 182 -5.78 -7.68 22.79
N THR A 183 -4.83 -8.41 22.21
CA THR A 183 -3.89 -7.86 21.21
C THR A 183 -4.61 -7.46 19.91
N LEU A 184 -5.36 -8.38 19.28
CA LEU A 184 -6.03 -8.09 18.00
C LEU A 184 -7.05 -6.95 18.10
N PRO A 185 -7.95 -6.90 19.11
CA PRO A 185 -8.88 -5.78 19.25
C PRO A 185 -8.19 -4.43 19.43
N LEU A 186 -7.09 -4.35 20.18
CA LEU A 186 -6.30 -3.14 20.35
C LEU A 186 -5.64 -2.69 19.04
N LEU A 187 -5.34 -3.63 18.14
CA LEU A 187 -4.69 -3.35 16.87
C LEU A 187 -5.68 -2.99 15.74
N ILE A 188 -6.99 -3.18 15.90
CA ILE A 188 -7.98 -2.91 14.85
C ILE A 188 -7.79 -1.53 14.19
N PRO A 189 -7.63 -0.42 14.94
CA PRO A 189 -7.41 0.89 14.31
C PRO A 189 -6.15 0.94 13.44
N ALA A 190 -5.06 0.33 13.92
CA ALA A 190 -3.81 0.25 13.17
C ALA A 190 -3.90 -0.69 11.96
N VAL A 191 -4.65 -1.79 12.07
CA VAL A 191 -4.93 -2.71 10.95
C VAL A 191 -5.68 -1.98 9.85
N ILE A 192 -6.74 -1.21 10.19
CA ILE A 192 -7.50 -0.44 9.21
C ILE A 192 -6.61 0.59 8.54
N SER A 193 -5.82 1.35 9.32
CA SER A 193 -4.89 2.35 8.78
C SER A 193 -3.84 1.72 7.86
N GLY A 194 -3.21 0.64 8.29
CA GLY A 194 -2.22 -0.10 7.51
C GLY A 194 -2.83 -0.75 6.26
N ALA A 195 -4.06 -1.26 6.32
CA ALA A 195 -4.78 -1.81 5.18
C ALA A 195 -5.05 -0.74 4.11
N VAL A 196 -5.49 0.45 4.51
CA VAL A 196 -5.71 1.55 3.58
C VAL A 196 -4.40 2.03 2.94
N LEU A 197 -3.33 2.11 3.72
CA LEU A 197 -2.01 2.45 3.19
C LEU A 197 -1.53 1.41 2.17
N SER A 198 -1.74 0.12 2.48
CA SER A 198 -1.42 -0.98 1.55
C SER A 198 -2.29 -0.93 0.30
N PHE A 199 -3.58 -0.61 0.42
CA PHE A 199 -4.47 -0.41 -0.72
C PHE A 199 -3.99 0.73 -1.63
N ALA A 200 -3.70 1.89 -1.06
CA ALA A 200 -3.22 3.04 -1.81
C ALA A 200 -1.89 2.74 -2.52
N ARG A 201 -0.98 2.02 -1.83
CA ARG A 201 0.30 1.60 -2.42
C ARG A 201 0.11 0.58 -3.55
N ALA A 202 -0.81 -0.37 -3.39
CA ALA A 202 -1.16 -1.36 -4.41
C ALA A 202 -1.82 -0.71 -5.63
N LEU A 203 -2.73 0.25 -5.40
CA LEU A 203 -3.44 0.96 -6.46
C LEU A 203 -2.49 1.73 -7.39
N GLY A 204 -1.43 2.32 -6.84
CA GLY A 204 -0.41 3.05 -7.60
C GLY A 204 0.75 2.17 -8.10
N GLU A 205 0.67 0.82 -7.96
CA GLU A 205 1.77 -0.04 -8.40
C GLU A 205 1.82 -0.17 -9.92
N PHE A 206 3.02 0.06 -10.46
CA PHE A 206 3.29 0.07 -11.90
C PHE A 206 4.44 -0.89 -12.26
N GLY A 207 5.63 -0.68 -11.68
CA GLY A 207 6.87 -1.29 -12.13
C GLY A 207 6.94 -2.81 -11.95
N ALA A 208 6.55 -3.30 -10.77
CA ALA A 208 6.53 -4.74 -10.49
C ALA A 208 5.42 -5.44 -11.29
N THR A 209 4.28 -4.76 -11.47
CA THR A 209 3.16 -5.28 -12.27
C THR A 209 3.57 -5.40 -13.74
N LEU A 210 4.17 -4.36 -14.33
CA LEU A 210 4.60 -4.36 -15.73
C LEU A 210 5.57 -5.53 -16.02
N THR A 211 6.56 -5.72 -15.15
CA THR A 211 7.63 -6.71 -15.37
C THR A 211 7.19 -8.15 -15.11
N PHE A 212 6.28 -8.38 -14.16
CA PHE A 212 5.82 -9.73 -13.80
C PHE A 212 4.51 -10.15 -14.46
N ALA A 213 3.55 -9.22 -14.57
CA ALA A 213 2.22 -9.51 -15.12
C ALA A 213 2.03 -9.00 -16.56
N GLY A 214 2.89 -8.09 -17.04
CA GLY A 214 2.73 -7.45 -18.35
C GLY A 214 1.59 -6.44 -18.38
N SER A 215 1.11 -6.09 -19.60
CA SER A 215 0.07 -5.09 -19.83
C SER A 215 -0.94 -5.57 -20.85
N LEU A 216 -1.83 -6.48 -20.45
CA LEU A 216 -2.92 -7.03 -21.28
C LEU A 216 -4.24 -6.38 -20.85
N GLN A 217 -4.95 -5.73 -21.78
CA GLN A 217 -6.24 -5.10 -21.51
C GLN A 217 -7.25 -6.11 -20.96
N GLY A 218 -7.98 -5.70 -19.92
CA GLY A 218 -8.97 -6.53 -19.25
C GLY A 218 -8.40 -7.66 -18.37
N ARG A 219 -7.08 -7.92 -18.42
CA ARG A 219 -6.45 -9.02 -17.69
C ARG A 219 -5.36 -8.58 -16.71
N THR A 220 -4.43 -7.73 -17.14
CA THR A 220 -3.30 -7.29 -16.32
C THR A 220 -3.02 -5.80 -16.40
N ARG A 221 -3.62 -5.09 -17.36
CA ARG A 221 -3.44 -3.66 -17.54
C ARG A 221 -4.23 -2.89 -16.50
N THR A 222 -3.57 -2.52 -15.42
CA THR A 222 -4.09 -1.63 -14.37
C THR A 222 -4.12 -0.18 -14.83
N LEU A 223 -4.80 0.70 -14.08
CA LEU A 223 -4.91 2.12 -14.41
C LEU A 223 -3.54 2.82 -14.56
N PRO A 224 -2.53 2.60 -13.70
CA PRO A 224 -1.19 3.14 -13.93
C PRO A 224 -0.54 2.65 -15.25
N LEU A 225 -0.80 1.41 -15.65
CA LEU A 225 -0.30 0.86 -16.92
C LEU A 225 -1.05 1.45 -18.12
N GLU A 226 -2.35 1.72 -18.01
CA GLU A 226 -3.14 2.40 -19.02
C GLU A 226 -2.67 3.86 -19.20
N ILE A 227 -2.47 4.59 -18.09
CA ILE A 227 -1.91 5.95 -18.10
C ILE A 227 -0.56 5.99 -18.82
N TYR A 228 0.32 5.04 -18.52
CA TYR A 228 1.63 4.95 -19.15
C TYR A 228 1.53 4.72 -20.67
N LEU A 229 0.62 3.86 -21.10
CA LEU A 229 0.39 3.56 -22.52
C LEU A 229 -0.20 4.78 -23.24
N GLN A 230 -1.23 5.40 -22.66
CA GLN A 230 -1.88 6.56 -23.24
C GLN A 230 -0.96 7.77 -23.35
N ARG A 231 0.02 7.91 -22.47
CA ARG A 231 1.00 8.99 -22.54
C ARG A 231 1.67 9.11 -23.91
N GLU A 232 1.87 7.99 -24.61
CA GLU A 232 2.51 7.96 -25.94
C GLU A 232 1.51 8.18 -27.10
N THR A 233 0.22 7.88 -26.91
CA THR A 233 -0.79 7.87 -27.96
C THR A 233 -1.84 8.96 -27.80
N ASP A 234 -2.23 9.26 -26.56
CA ASP A 234 -3.24 10.25 -26.15
C ASP A 234 -2.80 10.93 -24.84
N PRO A 235 -1.91 11.95 -24.92
CA PRO A 235 -1.43 12.64 -23.72
C PRO A 235 -2.53 13.29 -22.87
N GLU A 236 -3.61 13.77 -23.51
CA GLU A 236 -4.75 14.37 -22.79
C GLU A 236 -5.51 13.33 -21.98
N GLY A 237 -5.76 12.14 -22.55
CA GLY A 237 -6.33 10.99 -21.86
C GLY A 237 -5.45 10.55 -20.69
N ALA A 238 -4.13 10.51 -20.88
CA ALA A 238 -3.20 10.14 -19.81
C ALA A 238 -3.27 11.12 -18.61
N VAL A 239 -3.37 12.44 -18.88
CA VAL A 239 -3.52 13.45 -17.81
C VAL A 239 -4.86 13.32 -17.10
N ALA A 240 -5.94 13.10 -17.86
CA ALA A 240 -7.29 12.90 -17.29
C ALA A 240 -7.35 11.67 -16.38
N LEU A 241 -6.80 10.54 -16.81
CA LEU A 241 -6.73 9.31 -16.00
C LEU A 241 -5.80 9.45 -14.80
N SER A 242 -4.73 10.24 -14.91
CA SER A 242 -3.85 10.54 -13.78
C SER A 242 -4.58 11.33 -12.71
N LEU A 243 -5.37 12.34 -13.09
CA LEU A 243 -6.21 13.07 -12.13
C LEU A 243 -7.26 12.15 -11.48
N LEU A 244 -7.90 11.28 -12.26
CA LEU A 244 -8.84 10.30 -11.73
C LEU A 244 -8.19 9.42 -10.65
N LEU A 245 -6.97 8.93 -10.89
CA LEU A 245 -6.22 8.13 -9.93
C LEU A 245 -5.90 8.92 -8.65
N VAL A 246 -5.49 10.19 -8.79
CA VAL A 246 -5.23 11.09 -7.66
C VAL A 246 -6.49 11.32 -6.84
N VAL A 247 -7.63 11.59 -7.48
CA VAL A 247 -8.92 11.78 -6.81
C VAL A 247 -9.32 10.53 -6.04
N ILE A 248 -9.20 9.35 -6.65
CA ILE A 248 -9.49 8.09 -5.96
C ILE A 248 -8.59 7.90 -4.74
N ALA A 249 -7.28 8.16 -4.86
CA ALA A 249 -6.35 8.06 -3.74
C ALA A 249 -6.74 9.02 -2.59
N ILE A 250 -7.08 10.28 -2.91
CA ILE A 250 -7.53 11.27 -1.93
C ILE A 250 -8.83 10.80 -1.25
N VAL A 251 -9.82 10.34 -2.02
CA VAL A 251 -11.11 9.86 -1.48
C VAL A 251 -10.89 8.71 -0.50
N VAL A 252 -10.04 7.73 -0.86
CA VAL A 252 -9.71 6.60 0.01
C VAL A 252 -9.05 7.07 1.30
N MET A 253 -8.07 7.99 1.22
CA MET A 253 -7.40 8.55 2.40
C MET A 253 -8.36 9.33 3.31
N VAL A 254 -9.20 10.19 2.75
CA VAL A 254 -10.15 11.01 3.52
C VAL A 254 -11.26 10.16 4.16
N ALA A 255 -11.79 9.18 3.42
CA ALA A 255 -12.83 8.29 3.92
C ALA A 255 -12.37 7.50 5.16
N THR A 256 -11.09 7.12 5.18
CA THR A 256 -10.49 6.39 6.31
C THR A 256 -10.28 7.30 7.52
N ARG A 257 -9.79 8.52 7.30
CA ARG A 257 -9.54 9.48 8.38
C ARG A 257 -10.81 9.81 9.19
N ARG A 258 -11.96 9.91 8.51
CA ARG A 258 -13.24 10.21 9.17
C ARG A 258 -13.73 9.10 10.11
N ARG A 259 -13.31 7.86 9.89
CA ARG A 259 -13.74 6.70 10.69
C ARG A 259 -12.80 6.35 11.86
N LEU A 260 -11.62 6.98 11.92
CA LEU A 260 -10.60 6.73 12.95
C LEU A 260 -10.15 8.03 13.59
N PRO A 261 -10.95 8.65 14.50
CA PRO A 261 -10.51 9.80 15.27
C PRO A 261 -9.35 9.35 16.16
N GLY A 262 -8.14 9.87 15.88
CA GLY A 262 -6.91 9.54 16.61
C GLY A 262 -5.85 8.77 15.82
N ALA A 263 -6.06 8.49 14.53
CA ALA A 263 -5.02 7.94 13.69
C ALA A 263 -3.82 8.92 13.53
N PRO A 264 -2.57 8.47 13.66
CA PRO A 264 -1.38 9.34 13.76
C PRO A 264 -0.85 9.87 12.41
N TRP A 265 -1.69 10.31 11.49
CA TRP A 265 -1.33 11.11 10.30
C TRP A 265 -2.29 12.25 10.01
#